data_778598e39957670e1d3ff7044ad164e5
#
_entry.id   778598e39957670e1d3ff7044ad164e5
#
_cell.length_a   1.000
_cell.length_b   1.000
_cell.length_c   1.000
_cell.angle_alpha   90.00
_cell.angle_beta   90.00
_cell.angle_gamma   90.00
#
_symmetry.space_group_name_H-M   'P 1'
#
loop_
_entity.id
_entity.type
_entity.pdbx_description
1 polymer ?
#
loop_
_entity_poly.entity_id
_entity_poly.type
_entity_poly.pdbx_seq_one_letter_code
_entity_poly.pdbx_strand_id
1 'polypeptide(L)'
;MAIDYTRKPTTPPAAAVSLSKVTLSKAAPTISLTKSGEKQGAMRVNLNWSTGAAAPQPKKKGFLAKLAAASYGSGGVDLDLGCLYELADGTKGVIQALGKSFGSLKTAPYIALDGDDRSGTVAGGENMHINLARPENFKRILIFAMIYDGAPNWAAVDGVVTLFPTTGPQVEVRLDSDNNSARICSIALLENTKQGITVTREVEYIEG
;
A
#
# COMPACT_ATOMS: atom_id res chain seq x y z
N MET A 1 0.96 45.37 -46.96
CA MET A 1 0.96 44.70 -45.66
C MET A 1 1.39 43.26 -45.89
N ALA A 2 2.53 42.89 -45.40
CA ALA A 2 3.04 41.49 -45.51
C ALA A 2 2.56 40.75 -44.26
N ILE A 3 1.92 39.59 -44.45
CA ILE A 3 1.44 38.74 -43.36
C ILE A 3 2.63 37.87 -42.91
N ASP A 4 3.03 37.97 -41.64
CA ASP A 4 4.11 37.23 -41.05
C ASP A 4 3.60 35.82 -40.60
N TYR A 5 4.05 34.78 -41.34
CA TYR A 5 3.69 33.38 -41.10
C TYR A 5 4.66 32.66 -40.12
N THR A 6 5.57 33.39 -39.46
CA THR A 6 6.60 32.77 -38.61
C THR A 6 6.18 32.51 -37.15
N ARG A 7 5.00 32.91 -36.73
CA ARG A 7 4.52 32.59 -35.39
C ARG A 7 4.03 31.15 -35.32
N LYS A 8 4.89 30.25 -34.84
CA LYS A 8 4.46 28.94 -34.33
C LYS A 8 3.43 29.14 -33.24
N PRO A 9 2.26 28.45 -33.29
CA PRO A 9 1.35 28.47 -32.17
C PRO A 9 2.04 27.81 -30.97
N THR A 10 2.25 28.55 -29.90
CA THR A 10 2.68 28.03 -28.61
C THR A 10 1.51 27.26 -28.03
N THR A 11 1.51 25.94 -28.21
CA THR A 11 0.62 25.07 -27.44
C THR A 11 0.96 25.27 -25.96
N PRO A 12 -0.01 25.67 -25.11
CA PRO A 12 0.25 25.74 -23.68
C PRO A 12 0.69 24.35 -23.22
N PRO A 13 1.66 24.25 -22.29
CA PRO A 13 2.06 22.97 -21.75
C PRO A 13 0.80 22.30 -21.18
N ALA A 14 0.57 21.04 -21.57
CA ALA A 14 -0.50 20.24 -21.01
C ALA A 14 -0.42 20.33 -19.48
N ALA A 15 -1.47 20.83 -18.85
CA ALA A 15 -1.53 20.89 -17.41
C ALA A 15 -1.27 19.50 -16.88
N ALA A 16 -0.26 19.35 -16.02
CA ALA A 16 0.02 18.10 -15.35
C ALA A 16 -1.27 17.66 -14.65
N VAL A 17 -1.83 16.52 -15.05
CA VAL A 17 -3.01 15.94 -14.41
C VAL A 17 -2.56 15.59 -12.99
N SER A 18 -2.86 16.44 -12.04
CA SER A 18 -2.75 16.13 -10.63
C SER A 18 -3.75 15.02 -10.34
N LEU A 19 -3.27 13.78 -10.24
CA LEU A 19 -4.07 12.68 -9.71
C LEU A 19 -4.37 13.05 -8.26
N SER A 20 -5.59 13.49 -8.00
CA SER A 20 -6.02 13.87 -6.65
C SER A 20 -5.88 12.65 -5.75
N LYS A 21 -5.20 12.81 -4.62
CA LYS A 21 -5.09 11.78 -3.59
C LYS A 21 -6.35 11.81 -2.73
N VAL A 22 -6.92 10.66 -2.47
CA VAL A 22 -8.09 10.48 -1.60
C VAL A 22 -7.67 9.65 -0.39
N THR A 23 -7.88 10.19 0.80
CA THR A 23 -7.68 9.45 2.05
C THR A 23 -9.01 8.84 2.47
N LEU A 24 -9.09 7.51 2.54
CA LEU A 24 -10.27 6.84 3.06
C LEU A 24 -10.33 6.97 4.58
N SER A 25 -11.49 7.34 5.08
CA SER A 25 -11.77 7.53 6.51
C SER A 25 -12.98 6.71 6.93
N LYS A 26 -13.25 6.63 8.23
CA LYS A 26 -14.48 6.00 8.74
C LYS A 26 -15.75 6.66 8.21
N ALA A 27 -15.72 7.98 7.95
CA ALA A 27 -16.87 8.74 7.44
C ALA A 27 -17.06 8.59 5.92
N ALA A 28 -15.97 8.30 5.17
CA ALA A 28 -15.98 8.07 3.72
C ALA A 28 -15.14 6.83 3.39
N PRO A 29 -15.66 5.62 3.69
CA PRO A 29 -14.86 4.41 3.66
C PRO A 29 -14.69 3.81 2.26
N THR A 30 -15.52 4.17 1.28
CA THR A 30 -15.56 3.49 -0.02
C THR A 30 -15.34 4.46 -1.18
N ILE A 31 -14.58 4.01 -2.17
CA ILE A 31 -14.40 4.71 -3.45
C ILE A 31 -14.44 3.70 -4.60
N SER A 32 -14.95 4.11 -5.76
CA SER A 32 -14.80 3.36 -7.01
C SER A 32 -13.48 3.74 -7.68
N LEU A 33 -12.66 2.75 -8.01
CA LEU A 33 -11.42 2.95 -8.77
C LEU A 33 -11.67 3.10 -10.27
N THR A 34 -12.78 2.58 -10.75
CA THR A 34 -13.14 2.61 -12.17
C THR A 34 -14.47 3.28 -12.35
N LYS A 35 -14.55 4.20 -13.30
CA LYS A 35 -15.84 4.54 -13.91
C LYS A 35 -16.20 3.43 -14.87
N SER A 36 -17.49 3.15 -15.03
CA SER A 36 -17.98 2.12 -15.96
C SER A 36 -17.33 2.29 -17.34
N GLY A 37 -16.64 1.25 -17.82
CA GLY A 37 -15.98 1.23 -19.12
C GLY A 37 -14.50 1.65 -19.14
N GLU A 38 -13.92 2.16 -18.06
CA GLU A 38 -12.50 2.45 -17.98
C GLU A 38 -11.68 1.17 -17.78
N LYS A 39 -10.66 0.97 -18.63
CA LYS A 39 -9.73 -0.15 -18.48
C LYS A 39 -8.62 0.24 -17.48
N GLN A 40 -8.45 -0.58 -16.47
CA GLN A 40 -7.31 -0.53 -15.57
C GLN A 40 -6.16 -1.39 -16.13
N GLY A 41 -4.94 -1.08 -15.71
CA GLY A 41 -3.76 -1.91 -15.90
C GLY A 41 -3.36 -2.62 -14.61
N ALA A 42 -2.06 -2.75 -14.39
CA ALA A 42 -1.54 -3.23 -13.11
C ALA A 42 -1.60 -2.10 -12.08
N MET A 43 -2.39 -2.29 -11.04
CA MET A 43 -2.43 -1.41 -9.88
C MET A 43 -1.29 -1.77 -8.94
N ARG A 44 -0.58 -0.77 -8.40
CA ARG A 44 0.41 -0.97 -7.35
C ARG A 44 -0.21 -0.63 -5.98
N VAL A 45 0.05 -1.48 -5.01
CA VAL A 45 -0.22 -1.25 -3.58
C VAL A 45 1.13 -1.09 -2.91
N ASN A 46 1.31 -0.03 -2.15
CA ASN A 46 2.55 0.24 -1.43
C ASN A 46 2.26 0.38 0.06
N LEU A 47 3.00 -0.35 0.88
CA LEU A 47 3.07 -0.17 2.31
C LEU A 47 4.36 0.59 2.62
N ASN A 48 4.22 1.76 3.22
CA ASN A 48 5.34 2.56 3.68
C ASN A 48 5.20 2.85 5.18
N TRP A 49 6.35 2.95 5.86
CA TRP A 49 6.39 3.25 7.28
C TRP A 49 7.62 4.08 7.62
N SER A 50 7.59 4.76 8.75
CA SER A 50 8.75 5.40 9.32
C SER A 50 9.30 4.52 10.45
N THR A 51 10.59 4.36 10.50
CA THR A 51 11.27 3.68 11.64
C THR A 51 11.20 4.49 12.93
N GLY A 52 10.17 5.36 13.06
CA GLY A 52 10.05 6.35 14.13
C GLY A 52 11.24 7.32 14.07
N ALA A 53 11.02 8.62 13.94
CA ALA A 53 12.10 9.58 14.19
C ALA A 53 12.70 9.18 15.53
N ALA A 54 13.98 8.79 15.55
CA ALA A 54 14.69 8.44 16.78
C ALA A 54 14.32 9.49 17.81
N ALA A 55 13.67 9.07 18.90
CA ALA A 55 13.31 9.97 19.98
C ALA A 55 14.55 10.84 20.23
N PRO A 56 14.45 12.17 20.39
CA PRO A 56 15.60 13.05 20.45
C PRO A 56 16.60 12.45 21.43
N GLN A 57 17.71 11.95 20.93
CA GLN A 57 18.73 11.25 21.69
C GLN A 57 19.12 12.17 22.87
N PRO A 58 18.93 11.77 24.11
CA PRO A 58 19.45 12.56 25.21
C PRO A 58 20.95 12.66 24.97
N LYS A 59 21.48 13.90 24.83
CA LYS A 59 22.90 14.21 24.61
C LYS A 59 23.77 13.84 25.82
N LYS A 60 23.58 12.66 26.40
CA LYS A 60 24.42 12.11 27.48
C LYS A 60 25.10 10.85 26.94
N LYS A 61 26.35 11.02 26.53
CA LYS A 61 27.33 9.97 26.32
C LYS A 61 27.53 9.20 27.63
N GLY A 62 26.88 8.09 27.81
CA GLY A 62 27.04 7.22 28.96
C GLY A 62 26.95 5.74 28.56
N PHE A 63 27.68 4.89 29.27
CA PHE A 63 27.74 3.45 29.07
C PHE A 63 26.35 2.77 29.06
N LEU A 64 25.38 3.30 29.82
CA LEU A 64 23.98 2.84 29.84
C LEU A 64 23.22 3.06 28.53
N ALA A 65 23.58 4.08 27.73
CA ALA A 65 22.97 4.29 26.42
C ALA A 65 23.43 3.24 25.41
N LYS A 66 24.65 2.71 25.55
CA LYS A 66 25.15 1.59 24.74
C LYS A 66 24.47 0.27 25.11
N LEU A 67 24.12 0.05 26.38
CA LEU A 67 23.40 -1.15 26.80
C LEU A 67 21.94 -1.13 26.33
N ALA A 68 21.28 0.03 26.35
CA ALA A 68 19.93 0.18 25.84
C ALA A 68 19.86 0.00 24.31
N ALA A 69 20.85 0.51 23.57
CA ALA A 69 20.96 0.27 22.12
C ALA A 69 21.27 -1.18 21.75
N ALA A 70 21.87 -1.95 22.64
CA ALA A 70 22.14 -3.36 22.45
C ALA A 70 20.94 -4.26 22.80
N SER A 71 19.95 -3.73 23.52
CA SER A 71 18.71 -4.46 23.89
C SER A 71 17.59 -4.28 22.84
N TYR A 72 17.66 -3.22 22.02
CA TYR A 72 16.90 -3.13 20.79
C TYR A 72 17.79 -3.75 19.71
N GLY A 73 17.46 -4.95 19.28
CA GLY A 73 18.18 -5.66 18.24
C GLY A 73 18.47 -4.72 17.07
N SER A 74 19.59 -4.92 16.40
CA SER A 74 20.04 -4.16 15.21
C SER A 74 19.17 -4.37 13.98
N GLY A 75 17.94 -4.89 14.13
CA GLY A 75 16.92 -5.03 13.11
C GLY A 75 16.04 -3.78 13.08
N GLY A 76 15.86 -3.17 11.91
CA GLY A 76 14.87 -2.14 11.70
C GLY A 76 13.45 -2.67 11.93
N VAL A 77 12.46 -1.77 11.89
CA VAL A 77 11.05 -2.18 11.88
C VAL A 77 10.76 -2.97 10.61
N ASP A 78 10.16 -4.14 10.77
CA ASP A 78 9.80 -5.06 9.69
C ASP A 78 8.27 -5.20 9.62
N LEU A 79 7.69 -4.65 8.55
CA LEU A 79 6.27 -4.75 8.23
C LEU A 79 6.10 -5.52 6.94
N ASP A 80 5.28 -6.56 6.95
CA ASP A 80 4.94 -7.36 5.79
C ASP A 80 3.60 -6.93 5.19
N LEU A 81 3.57 -6.76 3.86
CA LEU A 81 2.37 -6.54 3.06
C LEU A 81 1.87 -7.88 2.50
N GLY A 82 0.56 -8.10 2.55
CA GLY A 82 -0.05 -9.28 1.98
C GLY A 82 -1.47 -9.04 1.49
N CYS A 83 -2.05 -10.05 0.85
CA CYS A 83 -3.48 -10.08 0.57
C CYS A 83 -4.05 -11.50 0.62
N LEU A 84 -5.31 -11.59 1.02
CA LEU A 84 -6.18 -12.72 0.73
C LEU A 84 -6.94 -12.43 -0.55
N TYR A 85 -7.11 -13.44 -1.40
CA TYR A 85 -7.87 -13.28 -2.64
C TYR A 85 -8.92 -14.37 -2.82
N GLU A 86 -9.98 -14.03 -3.53
CA GLU A 86 -10.96 -14.94 -4.09
C GLU A 86 -11.13 -14.58 -5.57
N LEU A 87 -10.79 -15.52 -6.45
CA LEU A 87 -10.97 -15.39 -7.89
C LEU A 87 -12.44 -15.64 -8.28
N ALA A 88 -12.79 -15.30 -9.51
CA ALA A 88 -14.14 -15.46 -10.02
C ALA A 88 -14.60 -16.93 -10.10
N ASP A 89 -13.66 -17.87 -10.25
CA ASP A 89 -13.92 -19.31 -10.22
C ASP A 89 -14.07 -19.90 -8.81
N GLY A 90 -13.95 -19.06 -7.77
CA GLY A 90 -14.03 -19.47 -6.37
C GLY A 90 -12.70 -19.89 -5.75
N THR A 91 -11.59 -19.93 -6.52
CA THR A 91 -10.26 -20.20 -6.00
C THR A 91 -9.85 -19.15 -4.97
N LYS A 92 -9.37 -19.59 -3.81
CA LYS A 92 -8.92 -18.72 -2.71
C LYS A 92 -7.47 -18.99 -2.36
N GLY A 93 -6.78 -17.95 -1.90
CA GLY A 93 -5.40 -18.08 -1.46
C GLY A 93 -4.88 -16.81 -0.81
N VAL A 94 -3.58 -16.83 -0.56
CA VAL A 94 -2.84 -15.73 0.06
C VAL A 94 -1.60 -15.40 -0.75
N ILE A 95 -1.27 -14.11 -0.84
CA ILE A 95 0.02 -13.59 -1.31
C ILE A 95 0.67 -12.90 -0.13
N GLN A 96 1.87 -13.32 0.23
CA GLN A 96 2.66 -12.80 1.35
C GLN A 96 4.10 -13.30 1.27
N ALA A 97 5.05 -12.58 1.91
CA ALA A 97 6.44 -12.99 1.99
C ALA A 97 6.61 -14.26 2.83
N LEU A 98 5.87 -14.37 3.94
CA LEU A 98 5.86 -15.55 4.79
C LEU A 98 5.37 -16.79 3.99
N GLY A 99 6.18 -17.85 3.99
CA GLY A 99 5.92 -19.04 3.17
C GLY A 99 6.27 -18.89 1.69
N LYS A 100 6.85 -17.76 1.27
CA LYS A 100 7.30 -17.47 -0.10
C LYS A 100 6.19 -17.51 -1.16
N SER A 101 4.98 -17.07 -0.78
CA SER A 101 3.82 -17.00 -1.66
C SER A 101 3.79 -15.67 -2.41
N PHE A 102 4.76 -15.41 -3.30
CA PHE A 102 4.92 -14.12 -3.98
C PHE A 102 3.96 -13.92 -5.17
N GLY A 103 3.32 -14.96 -5.66
CA GLY A 103 2.33 -14.87 -6.73
C GLY A 103 2.88 -14.63 -8.13
N SER A 104 1.99 -14.19 -9.05
CA SER A 104 2.32 -13.88 -10.44
C SER A 104 1.33 -12.88 -11.02
N LEU A 105 1.81 -11.91 -11.81
CA LEU A 105 0.95 -11.00 -12.57
C LEU A 105 0.44 -11.57 -13.89
N LYS A 106 1.13 -12.59 -14.44
CA LYS A 106 0.83 -13.14 -15.77
C LYS A 106 -0.11 -14.34 -15.72
N THR A 107 -0.06 -15.08 -14.63
CA THR A 107 -0.90 -16.27 -14.37
C THR A 107 -1.68 -16.07 -13.09
N ALA A 108 -2.69 -16.89 -12.83
CA ALA A 108 -3.42 -16.87 -11.56
C ALA A 108 -2.41 -16.96 -10.39
N PRO A 109 -2.59 -16.16 -9.35
CA PRO A 109 -3.74 -15.31 -9.02
C PRO A 109 -3.73 -13.90 -9.62
N TYR A 110 -2.84 -13.56 -10.56
CA TYR A 110 -2.71 -12.23 -11.18
C TYR A 110 -2.35 -11.13 -10.18
N ILE A 111 -1.74 -11.52 -9.07
CA ILE A 111 -1.25 -10.68 -7.99
C ILE A 111 0.20 -11.09 -7.74
N ALA A 112 1.10 -10.12 -7.57
CA ALA A 112 2.50 -10.38 -7.26
C ALA A 112 3.03 -9.40 -6.22
N LEU A 113 3.78 -9.92 -5.24
CA LEU A 113 4.57 -9.17 -4.27
C LEU A 113 5.99 -9.01 -4.83
N ASP A 114 6.58 -7.82 -4.74
CA ASP A 114 7.91 -7.52 -5.34
C ASP A 114 9.09 -8.19 -4.63
N GLY A 115 8.89 -8.70 -3.44
CA GLY A 115 9.90 -9.28 -2.60
C GLY A 115 9.73 -8.86 -1.15
N ASP A 116 10.59 -9.38 -0.29
CA ASP A 116 10.58 -9.15 1.14
C ASP A 116 11.69 -8.13 1.49
N ASP A 117 11.31 -6.91 1.91
CA ASP A 117 12.26 -5.91 2.41
C ASP A 117 12.35 -5.98 3.94
N ARG A 118 13.23 -6.86 4.44
CA ARG A 118 13.49 -7.01 5.89
C ARG A 118 14.27 -5.86 6.50
N SER A 119 14.68 -4.89 5.71
CA SER A 119 15.58 -3.85 6.19
C SER A 119 14.87 -2.53 6.52
N GLY A 120 13.67 -2.31 5.97
CA GLY A 120 13.00 -1.00 6.02
C GLY A 120 13.83 0.12 5.39
N THR A 121 14.92 -0.25 4.68
CA THR A 121 15.87 0.70 4.09
C THR A 121 15.63 0.90 2.60
N VAL A 122 14.78 0.09 1.96
CA VAL A 122 14.40 0.32 0.57
C VAL A 122 13.56 1.58 0.52
N ALA A 123 14.11 2.60 -0.10
CA ALA A 123 13.39 3.84 -0.35
C ALA A 123 12.11 3.51 -1.14
N GLY A 124 10.96 3.45 -0.43
CA GLY A 124 9.68 3.12 -1.05
C GLY A 124 8.85 2.05 -0.36
N GLY A 125 9.37 1.35 0.67
CA GLY A 125 8.63 0.31 1.39
C GLY A 125 8.31 -0.93 0.54
N GLU A 126 7.33 -1.74 0.96
CA GLU A 126 6.90 -2.95 0.24
C GLU A 126 5.86 -2.66 -0.83
N ASN A 127 5.96 -3.36 -1.96
CA ASN A 127 5.03 -3.21 -3.06
C ASN A 127 4.38 -4.53 -3.45
N MET A 128 3.08 -4.46 -3.71
CA MET A 128 2.30 -5.51 -4.33
C MET A 128 1.67 -4.97 -5.61
N HIS A 129 1.63 -5.79 -6.64
CA HIS A 129 1.00 -5.47 -7.91
C HIS A 129 -0.22 -6.36 -8.13
N ILE A 130 -1.33 -5.77 -8.58
CA ILE A 130 -2.59 -6.46 -8.89
C ILE A 130 -2.94 -6.15 -10.33
N ASN A 131 -3.05 -7.17 -11.18
CA ASN A 131 -3.38 -7.01 -12.59
C ASN A 131 -4.88 -6.84 -12.78
N LEU A 132 -5.33 -5.59 -12.81
CA LEU A 132 -6.73 -5.23 -13.03
C LEU A 132 -7.09 -5.02 -14.52
N ALA A 133 -6.23 -5.41 -15.46
CA ALA A 133 -6.55 -5.36 -16.90
C ALA A 133 -7.73 -6.29 -17.27
N ARG A 134 -7.96 -7.31 -16.44
CA ARG A 134 -9.09 -8.25 -16.53
C ARG A 134 -9.75 -8.37 -15.15
N PRO A 135 -10.53 -7.37 -14.74
CA PRO A 135 -11.15 -7.35 -13.41
C PRO A 135 -12.12 -8.52 -13.20
N GLU A 136 -12.66 -9.10 -14.28
CA GLU A 136 -13.52 -10.29 -14.26
C GLU A 136 -12.83 -11.54 -13.67
N ASN A 137 -11.50 -11.57 -13.58
CA ASN A 137 -10.77 -12.66 -12.93
C ASN A 137 -10.94 -12.66 -11.41
N PHE A 138 -11.29 -11.53 -10.82
CA PHE A 138 -11.39 -11.37 -9.38
C PHE A 138 -12.83 -11.27 -8.92
N LYS A 139 -13.11 -11.88 -7.77
CA LYS A 139 -14.32 -11.60 -6.99
C LYS A 139 -14.01 -10.55 -5.94
N ARG A 140 -12.97 -10.78 -5.11
CA ARG A 140 -12.52 -9.84 -4.07
C ARG A 140 -11.07 -10.08 -3.67
N ILE A 141 -10.44 -9.02 -3.14
CA ILE A 141 -9.07 -9.04 -2.62
C ILE A 141 -9.07 -8.23 -1.32
N LEU A 142 -8.66 -8.86 -0.19
CA LEU A 142 -8.48 -8.19 1.07
C LEU A 142 -6.99 -7.92 1.28
N ILE A 143 -6.61 -6.65 1.27
CA ILE A 143 -5.24 -6.22 1.55
C ILE A 143 -5.05 -6.17 3.06
N PHE A 144 -3.95 -6.76 3.55
CA PHE A 144 -3.55 -6.70 4.94
C PHE A 144 -2.08 -6.36 5.09
N ALA A 145 -1.69 -5.93 6.27
CA ALA A 145 -0.29 -5.83 6.67
C ALA A 145 -0.09 -6.47 8.04
N MET A 146 1.16 -6.83 8.31
CA MET A 146 1.57 -7.45 9.56
C MET A 146 2.81 -6.76 10.11
N ILE A 147 2.85 -6.53 11.43
CA ILE A 147 4.09 -6.19 12.13
C ILE A 147 4.82 -7.51 12.40
N TYR A 148 5.84 -7.80 11.58
CA TYR A 148 6.65 -9.00 11.76
C TYR A 148 7.60 -8.84 12.94
N ASP A 149 8.35 -7.74 13.00
CA ASP A 149 9.30 -7.45 14.09
C ASP A 149 9.53 -5.93 14.27
N GLY A 150 10.22 -5.56 15.33
CA GLY A 150 10.81 -4.24 15.55
C GLY A 150 9.86 -3.11 15.94
N ALA A 151 8.53 -3.32 15.96
CA ALA A 151 7.55 -2.31 16.34
C ALA A 151 6.62 -2.78 17.46
N PRO A 152 6.30 -1.92 18.44
CA PRO A 152 5.35 -2.27 19.50
C PRO A 152 3.89 -2.27 18.99
N ASN A 153 3.53 -1.36 18.12
CA ASN A 153 2.19 -1.17 17.57
C ASN A 153 2.22 -0.35 16.27
N TRP A 154 1.07 -0.17 15.63
CA TRP A 154 0.92 0.55 14.36
C TRP A 154 1.16 2.06 14.49
N ALA A 155 0.73 2.68 15.60
CA ALA A 155 0.94 4.11 15.84
C ALA A 155 2.42 4.49 15.95
N ALA A 156 3.26 3.56 16.42
CA ALA A 156 4.72 3.80 16.57
C ALA A 156 5.47 3.86 15.23
N VAL A 157 4.89 3.35 14.15
CA VAL A 157 5.56 3.22 12.84
C VAL A 157 4.99 4.13 11.77
N ASP A 158 3.91 4.85 12.08
CA ASP A 158 3.24 5.77 11.16
C ASP A 158 2.97 5.10 9.79
N GLY A 159 2.42 3.87 9.86
CA GLY A 159 2.19 3.03 8.69
C GLY A 159 1.15 3.63 7.73
N VAL A 160 1.46 3.64 6.45
CA VAL A 160 0.57 4.15 5.39
C VAL A 160 0.52 3.18 4.24
N VAL A 161 -0.68 2.77 3.85
CA VAL A 161 -0.90 2.00 2.63
C VAL A 161 -1.47 2.91 1.56
N THR A 162 -0.85 2.90 0.38
CA THR A 162 -1.31 3.69 -0.77
C THR A 162 -1.55 2.77 -1.97
N LEU A 163 -2.75 2.84 -2.52
CA LEU A 163 -3.11 2.20 -3.77
C LEU A 163 -2.91 3.20 -4.92
N PHE A 164 -2.20 2.76 -5.96
CA PHE A 164 -1.90 3.54 -7.16
C PHE A 164 -2.58 2.88 -8.36
N PRO A 165 -3.87 3.17 -8.61
CA PRO A 165 -4.53 2.68 -9.82
C PRO A 165 -3.91 3.33 -11.06
N THR A 166 -4.04 2.71 -12.22
CA THR A 166 -3.53 3.30 -13.48
C THR A 166 -4.37 4.46 -13.95
N THR A 167 -5.64 4.52 -13.55
CA THR A 167 -6.56 5.63 -13.79
C THR A 167 -7.29 5.97 -12.49
N GLY A 168 -7.68 7.23 -12.32
CA GLY A 168 -8.35 7.69 -11.11
C GLY A 168 -7.40 8.19 -10.01
N PRO A 169 -7.93 8.50 -8.84
CA PRO A 169 -7.15 9.05 -7.73
C PRO A 169 -6.33 7.96 -7.03
N GLN A 170 -5.19 8.37 -6.44
CA GLN A 170 -4.50 7.55 -5.46
C GLN A 170 -5.36 7.42 -4.20
N VAL A 171 -5.36 6.23 -3.60
CA VAL A 171 -6.14 5.95 -2.38
C VAL A 171 -5.20 5.66 -1.23
N GLU A 172 -5.30 6.44 -0.15
CA GLU A 172 -4.46 6.29 1.04
C GLU A 172 -5.28 5.80 2.24
N VAL A 173 -4.68 4.89 2.99
CA VAL A 173 -5.20 4.38 4.27
C VAL A 173 -4.09 4.45 5.31
N ARG A 174 -4.36 5.10 6.46
CA ARG A 174 -3.41 5.20 7.57
C ARG A 174 -3.68 4.14 8.62
N LEU A 175 -2.60 3.65 9.22
CA LEU A 175 -2.57 2.64 10.27
C LEU A 175 -2.07 3.29 11.55
N ASP A 176 -2.93 3.43 12.56
CA ASP A 176 -2.73 4.31 13.71
C ASP A 176 -3.10 3.68 15.07
N SER A 177 -3.27 2.35 15.14
CA SER A 177 -3.60 1.68 16.42
C SER A 177 -2.44 1.70 17.40
N ASP A 178 -2.72 2.03 18.64
CA ASP A 178 -1.81 1.96 19.79
C ASP A 178 -1.89 0.61 20.54
N ASN A 179 -2.72 -0.33 20.09
CA ASN A 179 -2.84 -1.66 20.67
C ASN A 179 -1.59 -2.52 20.37
N ASN A 180 -0.82 -2.84 21.41
CA ASN A 180 0.39 -3.65 21.30
C ASN A 180 0.14 -5.13 20.95
N SER A 181 -1.08 -5.63 21.17
CA SER A 181 -1.45 -7.03 20.84
C SER A 181 -1.88 -7.18 19.39
N ALA A 182 -2.24 -6.09 18.71
CA ALA A 182 -2.74 -6.11 17.35
C ALA A 182 -1.60 -6.11 16.33
N ARG A 183 -1.14 -7.28 15.94
CA ARG A 183 -0.02 -7.47 15.02
C ARG A 183 -0.43 -7.47 13.55
N ILE A 184 -1.69 -7.74 13.25
CA ILE A 184 -2.23 -7.80 11.88
C ILE A 184 -3.28 -6.70 11.73
N CYS A 185 -3.31 -6.06 10.58
CA CYS A 185 -4.35 -5.12 10.19
C CYS A 185 -4.93 -5.51 8.83
N SER A 186 -6.22 -5.80 8.75
CA SER A 186 -6.93 -5.82 7.48
C SER A 186 -7.20 -4.37 7.07
N ILE A 187 -6.75 -3.98 5.87
CA ILE A 187 -6.60 -2.57 5.49
C ILE A 187 -7.72 -2.12 4.56
N ALA A 188 -7.90 -2.85 3.47
CA ALA A 188 -8.85 -2.48 2.43
C ALA A 188 -9.36 -3.71 1.69
N LEU A 189 -10.65 -3.72 1.40
CA LEU A 189 -11.32 -4.73 0.58
C LEU A 189 -11.54 -4.16 -0.83
N LEU A 190 -10.99 -4.84 -1.83
CA LEU A 190 -11.28 -4.60 -3.23
C LEU A 190 -12.35 -5.59 -3.68
N GLU A 191 -13.42 -5.11 -4.29
CA GLU A 191 -14.48 -5.95 -4.82
C GLU A 191 -14.77 -5.62 -6.28
N ASN A 192 -14.92 -6.67 -7.09
CA ASN A 192 -15.42 -6.51 -8.44
C ASN A 192 -16.94 -6.46 -8.43
N THR A 193 -17.49 -5.30 -8.71
CA THR A 193 -18.94 -5.05 -8.73
C THR A 193 -19.42 -4.81 -10.16
N LYS A 194 -20.74 -4.78 -10.36
CA LYS A 194 -21.33 -4.42 -11.67
C LYS A 194 -20.95 -3.00 -12.12
N GLN A 195 -20.49 -2.15 -11.19
CA GLN A 195 -20.09 -0.75 -11.44
C GLN A 195 -18.56 -0.60 -11.59
N GLY A 196 -17.81 -1.70 -11.53
CA GLY A 196 -16.36 -1.74 -11.58
C GLY A 196 -15.71 -2.13 -10.26
N ILE A 197 -14.42 -1.87 -10.12
CA ILE A 197 -13.66 -2.18 -8.90
C ILE A 197 -13.93 -1.10 -7.85
N THR A 198 -14.42 -1.51 -6.70
CA THR A 198 -14.58 -0.68 -5.52
C THR A 198 -13.49 -0.99 -4.49
N VAL A 199 -13.06 0.01 -3.74
CA VAL A 199 -12.18 -0.12 -2.59
C VAL A 199 -12.92 0.36 -1.36
N THR A 200 -13.02 -0.50 -0.37
CA THR A 200 -13.60 -0.17 0.95
C THR A 200 -12.50 -0.24 2.00
N ARG A 201 -12.37 0.83 2.79
CA ARG A 201 -11.50 0.85 3.96
C ARG A 201 -12.08 -0.09 5.03
N GLU A 202 -11.29 -1.04 5.48
CA GLU A 202 -11.64 -1.94 6.60
C GLU A 202 -10.97 -1.42 7.88
N VAL A 203 -9.68 -1.41 7.95
CA VAL A 203 -8.83 -1.06 9.11
C VAL A 203 -9.33 -1.71 10.39
N GLU A 204 -9.33 -3.03 10.35
CA GLU A 204 -9.55 -3.87 11.51
C GLU A 204 -8.22 -4.41 12.02
N TYR A 205 -7.94 -4.15 13.29
CA TYR A 205 -6.74 -4.59 13.97
C TYR A 205 -7.01 -5.90 14.68
N ILE A 206 -6.20 -6.92 14.36
CA ILE A 206 -6.40 -8.30 14.80
C ILE A 206 -5.26 -8.67 15.75
N GLU A 207 -5.64 -9.18 16.92
CA GLU A 207 -4.72 -9.74 17.89
C GLU A 207 -4.27 -11.13 17.41
N GLY A 208 -2.94 -11.38 17.46
CA GLY A 208 -2.30 -12.60 17.00
C GLY A 208 -1.57 -13.32 18.11
#